data_3779f98937d8c5effee7856379952263
#
_entry.id   3779f98937d8c5effee7856379952263
#
_cell.length_a   1.000
_cell.length_b   1.000
_cell.length_c   1.000
_cell.angle_alpha   90.00
_cell.angle_beta   90.00
_cell.angle_gamma   90.00
#
_symmetry.space_group_name_H-M   'P 1'
#
loop_
_entity.id
_entity.type
_entity.pdbx_description
1 polymer ?
#
loop_
_entity_poly.entity_id
_entity_poly.type
_entity_poly.pdbx_seq_one_letter_code
_entity_poly.pdbx_strand_id
1 'polypeptide(L)'
;MVTVKEKILAAAAIMIEEKGISFRMDDLAKALTISKRTLYEQFRSKHEIVETILVHGEEEFYRQHENIVKNKSLTVEEVLDRYFKVRSNMYAVFNGESFIAIFLAIPQLQETLKTLFKKDWDLLKHYLIDQQEQGTIAQDVDIDIIIMMLQGAVRNIVFESSSHYEDVYKYMPKIISVILQGIINKGETNEKTSL
;
A
#
# COMPACT_ATOMS: atom_id res chain seq x y z
N MET A 1 24.82 7.28 -9.20
CA MET A 1 24.55 8.69 -9.63
C MET A 1 23.05 8.82 -9.80
N VAL A 2 22.38 9.81 -9.19
CA VAL A 2 20.95 10.06 -9.36
C VAL A 2 20.70 10.58 -10.78
N THR A 3 19.83 9.92 -11.53
CA THR A 3 19.49 10.28 -12.91
C THR A 3 18.63 11.54 -12.98
N VAL A 4 18.56 12.16 -14.16
CA VAL A 4 17.67 13.32 -14.40
C VAL A 4 16.19 12.89 -14.17
N LYS A 5 15.84 11.69 -14.59
CA LYS A 5 14.49 11.13 -14.40
C LYS A 5 14.11 11.01 -12.91
N GLU A 6 15.01 10.49 -12.10
CA GLU A 6 14.79 10.38 -10.63
C GLU A 6 14.67 11.75 -9.95
N LYS A 7 15.47 12.75 -10.40
CA LYS A 7 15.35 14.13 -9.90
C LYS A 7 14.01 14.74 -10.24
N ILE A 8 13.48 14.48 -11.44
CA ILE A 8 12.17 14.97 -11.88
C ILE A 8 11.08 14.34 -11.02
N LEU A 9 11.11 13.02 -10.79
CA LEU A 9 10.13 12.33 -9.97
C LEU A 9 10.14 12.83 -8.51
N ALA A 10 11.33 13.01 -7.93
CA ALA A 10 11.45 13.54 -6.56
C ALA A 10 10.90 14.96 -6.42
N ALA A 11 11.22 15.86 -7.37
CA ALA A 11 10.70 17.22 -7.35
C ALA A 11 9.19 17.28 -7.61
N ALA A 12 8.68 16.42 -8.50
CA ALA A 12 7.26 16.32 -8.75
C ALA A 12 6.50 15.79 -7.52
N ALA A 13 7.06 14.82 -6.80
CA ALA A 13 6.52 14.32 -5.55
C ALA A 13 6.33 15.44 -4.53
N ILE A 14 7.34 16.28 -4.29
CA ILE A 14 7.25 17.45 -3.41
C ILE A 14 6.14 18.42 -3.86
N MET A 15 6.05 18.69 -5.17
CA MET A 15 5.00 19.57 -5.69
C MET A 15 3.58 19.00 -5.53
N ILE A 16 3.44 17.67 -5.63
CA ILE A 16 2.16 16.99 -5.39
C ILE A 16 1.77 17.11 -3.92
N GLU A 17 2.71 16.95 -3.00
CA GLU A 17 2.48 17.12 -1.56
C GLU A 17 2.00 18.54 -1.23
N GLU A 18 2.65 19.56 -1.82
CA GLU A 18 2.35 20.97 -1.54
C GLU A 18 1.07 21.48 -2.22
N LYS A 19 0.79 21.04 -3.46
CA LYS A 19 -0.20 21.66 -4.35
C LYS A 19 -1.17 20.66 -5.01
N GLY A 20 -1.09 19.40 -4.63
CA GLY A 20 -1.81 18.33 -5.33
C GLY A 20 -1.36 18.24 -6.79
N ILE A 21 -2.24 17.78 -7.65
CA ILE A 21 -1.96 17.65 -9.09
C ILE A 21 -2.10 18.96 -9.88
N SER A 22 -2.24 20.10 -9.22
CA SER A 22 -2.40 21.40 -9.90
C SER A 22 -1.10 21.99 -10.43
N PHE A 23 0.07 21.43 -10.06
CA PHE A 23 1.38 21.90 -10.54
C PHE A 23 1.48 21.84 -12.08
N ARG A 24 2.31 22.72 -12.64
CA ARG A 24 2.56 22.79 -14.08
C ARG A 24 3.93 22.24 -14.44
N MET A 25 4.06 21.63 -15.63
CA MET A 25 5.36 21.17 -16.16
C MET A 25 6.41 22.29 -16.18
N ASP A 26 5.97 23.53 -16.47
CA ASP A 26 6.85 24.69 -16.46
C ASP A 26 7.42 25.02 -15.08
N ASP A 27 6.63 24.84 -14.03
CA ASP A 27 7.07 25.10 -12.66
C ASP A 27 8.09 24.04 -12.23
N LEU A 28 7.86 22.79 -12.64
CA LEU A 28 8.78 21.69 -12.39
C LEU A 28 10.13 21.88 -13.10
N ALA A 29 10.12 22.31 -14.38
CA ALA A 29 11.34 22.62 -15.11
C ALA A 29 12.14 23.75 -14.44
N LYS A 30 11.47 24.83 -13.98
CA LYS A 30 12.07 25.94 -13.25
C LYS A 30 12.67 25.49 -11.91
N ALA A 31 11.95 24.72 -11.13
CA ALA A 31 12.41 24.22 -9.82
C ALA A 31 13.69 23.37 -9.96
N LEU A 32 13.80 22.61 -11.04
CA LEU A 32 14.98 21.78 -11.33
C LEU A 32 16.08 22.50 -12.08
N THR A 33 15.86 23.75 -12.50
CA THR A 33 16.81 24.53 -13.33
C THR A 33 17.19 23.77 -14.62
N ILE A 34 16.21 23.10 -15.24
CA ILE A 34 16.37 22.39 -16.51
C ILE A 34 15.54 23.06 -17.61
N SER A 35 15.89 22.82 -18.88
CA SER A 35 15.07 23.29 -19.99
C SER A 35 13.75 22.51 -20.07
N LYS A 36 12.69 23.15 -20.59
CA LYS A 36 11.43 22.46 -20.93
C LYS A 36 11.69 21.27 -21.84
N ARG A 37 12.59 21.42 -22.82
CA ARG A 37 12.97 20.36 -23.73
C ARG A 37 13.51 19.15 -22.97
N THR A 38 14.45 19.37 -22.05
CA THR A 38 15.02 18.29 -21.20
C THR A 38 13.93 17.58 -20.39
N LEU A 39 12.97 18.33 -19.83
CA LEU A 39 11.85 17.75 -19.09
C LEU A 39 10.97 16.87 -20.01
N TYR A 40 10.59 17.40 -21.19
CA TYR A 40 9.74 16.67 -22.14
C TYR A 40 10.45 15.52 -22.86
N GLU A 41 11.77 15.49 -22.89
CA GLU A 41 12.55 14.33 -23.32
C GLU A 41 12.48 13.17 -22.32
N GLN A 42 12.25 13.45 -21.03
CA GLN A 42 12.11 12.43 -19.97
C GLN A 42 10.66 12.00 -19.75
N PHE A 43 9.70 12.94 -19.81
CA PHE A 43 8.27 12.70 -19.58
C PHE A 43 7.43 13.54 -20.53
N ARG A 44 6.53 12.87 -21.25
CA ARG A 44 5.67 13.51 -22.25
C ARG A 44 4.57 14.37 -21.63
N SER A 45 4.19 14.07 -20.39
CA SER A 45 3.10 14.76 -19.70
C SER A 45 3.25 14.68 -18.18
N LYS A 46 2.53 15.53 -17.49
CA LYS A 46 2.35 15.47 -16.02
C LYS A 46 1.72 14.13 -15.59
N HIS A 47 0.78 13.61 -16.37
CA HIS A 47 0.12 12.35 -16.07
C HIS A 47 1.12 11.19 -16.06
N GLU A 48 2.05 11.14 -17.02
CA GLU A 48 3.11 10.13 -17.05
C GLU A 48 4.03 10.22 -15.82
N ILE A 49 4.32 11.42 -15.32
CA ILE A 49 5.08 11.61 -14.09
C ILE A 49 4.31 11.03 -12.90
N VAL A 50 3.04 11.41 -12.74
CA VAL A 50 2.18 10.94 -11.65
C VAL A 50 2.02 9.42 -11.68
N GLU A 51 1.76 8.86 -12.85
CA GLU A 51 1.66 7.42 -13.05
C GLU A 51 2.96 6.72 -12.66
N THR A 52 4.11 7.24 -13.12
CA THR A 52 5.42 6.67 -12.78
C THR A 52 5.67 6.69 -11.26
N ILE A 53 5.31 7.77 -10.57
CA ILE A 53 5.45 7.88 -9.13
C ILE A 53 4.60 6.81 -8.43
N LEU A 54 3.34 6.67 -8.83
CA LEU A 54 2.42 5.71 -8.21
C LEU A 54 2.83 4.26 -8.47
N VAL A 55 3.22 3.93 -9.71
CA VAL A 55 3.70 2.59 -10.06
C VAL A 55 4.96 2.21 -9.27
N HIS A 56 5.94 3.11 -9.21
CA HIS A 56 7.17 2.86 -8.43
C HIS A 56 6.88 2.72 -6.93
N GLY A 57 5.96 3.53 -6.40
CA GLY A 57 5.54 3.41 -5.01
C GLY A 57 4.94 2.06 -4.70
N GLU A 58 4.07 1.56 -5.58
CA GLU A 58 3.42 0.26 -5.43
C GLU A 58 4.39 -0.91 -5.60
N GLU A 59 5.32 -0.83 -6.55
CA GLU A 59 6.39 -1.81 -6.71
C GLU A 59 7.30 -1.87 -5.47
N GLU A 60 7.57 -0.72 -4.83
CA GLU A 60 8.31 -0.66 -3.57
C GLU A 60 7.53 -1.32 -2.43
N PHE A 61 6.23 -1.05 -2.30
CA PHE A 61 5.36 -1.69 -1.33
C PHE A 61 5.35 -3.21 -1.52
N TYR A 62 5.05 -3.66 -2.72
CA TYR A 62 5.00 -5.08 -3.02
C TYR A 62 6.30 -5.80 -2.66
N ARG A 63 7.45 -5.23 -3.00
CA ARG A 63 8.75 -5.81 -2.66
C ARG A 63 8.98 -5.90 -1.16
N GLN A 64 8.58 -4.89 -0.39
CA GLN A 64 8.68 -4.90 1.07
C GLN A 64 7.73 -5.95 1.67
N HIS A 65 6.49 -6.01 1.21
CA HIS A 65 5.50 -7.02 1.60
C HIS A 65 5.98 -8.43 1.28
N GLU A 66 6.51 -8.65 0.08
CA GLU A 66 7.08 -9.94 -0.31
C GLU A 66 8.20 -10.40 0.61
N ASN A 67 9.09 -9.50 1.00
CA ASN A 67 10.16 -9.80 1.96
C ASN A 67 9.62 -10.17 3.35
N ILE A 68 8.55 -9.51 3.79
CA ILE A 68 7.91 -9.78 5.08
C ILE A 68 7.27 -11.16 5.07
N VAL A 69 6.45 -11.50 4.08
CA VAL A 69 5.74 -12.79 4.02
C VAL A 69 6.68 -13.97 3.77
N LYS A 70 7.82 -13.75 3.12
CA LYS A 70 8.86 -14.77 2.93
C LYS A 70 9.72 -15.02 4.16
N ASN A 71 9.66 -14.17 5.16
CA ASN A 71 10.46 -14.32 6.38
C ASN A 71 9.83 -15.35 7.34
N LYS A 72 10.32 -16.59 7.25
CA LYS A 72 9.82 -17.73 8.04
C LYS A 72 10.12 -17.63 9.54
N SER A 73 10.89 -16.66 10.00
CA SER A 73 11.14 -16.45 11.43
C SER A 73 10.03 -15.64 12.12
N LEU A 74 9.10 -15.06 11.36
CA LEU A 74 8.01 -14.25 11.88
C LEU A 74 6.77 -15.09 12.14
N THR A 75 6.06 -14.79 13.21
CA THR A 75 4.72 -15.31 13.45
C THR A 75 3.70 -14.63 12.53
N VAL A 76 2.51 -15.21 12.38
CA VAL A 76 1.41 -14.59 11.60
C VAL A 76 1.07 -13.19 12.10
N GLU A 77 1.06 -13.01 13.42
CA GLU A 77 0.81 -11.71 14.05
C GLU A 77 1.89 -10.69 13.65
N GLU A 78 3.17 -11.07 13.75
CA GLU A 78 4.29 -10.20 13.36
C GLU A 78 4.30 -9.88 11.86
N VAL A 79 3.94 -10.84 11.00
CA VAL A 79 3.82 -10.61 9.56
C VAL A 79 2.71 -9.58 9.28
N LEU A 80 1.51 -9.77 9.82
CA LEU A 80 0.41 -8.84 9.61
C LEU A 80 0.69 -7.45 10.18
N ASP A 81 1.28 -7.37 11.38
CA ASP A 81 1.67 -6.09 11.98
C ASP A 81 2.69 -5.33 11.12
N ARG A 82 3.71 -6.02 10.62
CA ARG A 82 4.73 -5.41 9.75
C ARG A 82 4.18 -5.07 8.38
N TYR A 83 3.33 -5.92 7.81
CA TYR A 83 2.70 -5.72 6.49
C TYR A 83 1.97 -4.37 6.43
N PHE A 84 1.11 -4.10 7.38
CA PHE A 84 0.35 -2.85 7.43
C PHE A 84 1.12 -1.66 8.02
N LYS A 85 2.39 -1.84 8.40
CA LYS A 85 3.32 -0.78 8.82
C LYS A 85 4.35 -0.42 7.75
N VAL A 86 4.34 -1.09 6.61
CA VAL A 86 5.21 -0.74 5.49
C VAL A 86 4.94 0.70 5.07
N ARG A 87 6.01 1.46 4.87
CA ARG A 87 5.96 2.85 4.40
C ARG A 87 6.69 2.97 3.08
N SER A 88 6.08 3.65 2.12
CA SER A 88 6.76 4.10 0.92
C SER A 88 6.88 5.63 0.95
N ASN A 89 8.08 6.15 0.71
CA ASN A 89 8.29 7.58 0.58
C ASN A 89 7.49 8.19 -0.57
N MET A 90 7.17 7.40 -1.59
CA MET A 90 6.38 7.81 -2.73
C MET A 90 4.89 7.96 -2.39
N TYR A 91 4.37 7.12 -1.49
CA TYR A 91 2.97 7.21 -1.03
C TYR A 91 2.76 8.26 0.06
N ALA A 92 3.77 8.60 0.84
CA ALA A 92 3.69 9.66 1.84
C ALA A 92 3.29 11.03 1.24
N VAL A 93 3.55 11.20 -0.06
CA VAL A 93 3.19 12.38 -0.85
C VAL A 93 1.68 12.48 -1.13
N PHE A 94 0.96 11.36 -1.09
CA PHE A 94 -0.47 11.32 -1.39
C PHE A 94 -1.28 11.18 -0.10
N ASN A 95 -1.86 12.27 0.37
CA ASN A 95 -2.98 12.18 1.32
C ASN A 95 -4.24 11.64 0.62
N GLY A 96 -5.24 11.18 1.38
CA GLY A 96 -6.45 10.59 0.82
C GLY A 96 -7.16 11.47 -0.22
N GLU A 97 -7.23 12.80 0.02
CA GLU A 97 -7.84 13.75 -0.91
C GLU A 97 -7.04 13.87 -2.21
N SER A 98 -5.73 13.98 -2.13
CA SER A 98 -4.85 14.03 -3.30
C SER A 98 -4.93 12.74 -4.12
N PHE A 99 -5.01 11.58 -3.46
CA PHE A 99 -5.14 10.29 -4.12
C PHE A 99 -6.46 10.18 -4.89
N ILE A 100 -7.58 10.55 -4.26
CA ILE A 100 -8.91 10.59 -4.90
C ILE A 100 -8.90 11.56 -6.09
N ALA A 101 -8.36 12.77 -5.91
CA ALA A 101 -8.27 13.76 -6.97
C ALA A 101 -7.47 13.25 -8.18
N ILE A 102 -6.36 12.56 -7.96
CA ILE A 102 -5.55 11.92 -9.00
C ILE A 102 -6.34 10.83 -9.71
N PHE A 103 -7.01 9.98 -8.94
CA PHE A 103 -7.79 8.87 -9.44
C PHE A 103 -8.92 9.32 -10.36
N LEU A 104 -9.57 10.44 -10.01
CA LEU A 104 -10.62 11.06 -10.83
C LEU A 104 -10.06 11.79 -12.07
N ALA A 105 -8.87 12.40 -11.94
CA ALA A 105 -8.26 13.19 -13.02
C ALA A 105 -7.57 12.34 -14.09
N ILE A 106 -7.17 11.10 -13.77
CA ILE A 106 -6.41 10.21 -14.67
C ILE A 106 -7.09 8.84 -14.73
N PRO A 107 -8.18 8.69 -15.50
CA PRO A 107 -8.95 7.43 -15.57
C PRO A 107 -8.10 6.22 -15.98
N GLN A 108 -7.10 6.41 -16.86
CA GLN A 108 -6.21 5.34 -17.31
C GLN A 108 -5.41 4.73 -16.16
N LEU A 109 -5.12 5.51 -15.13
CA LEU A 109 -4.38 5.06 -13.96
C LEU A 109 -5.17 4.07 -13.09
N GLN A 110 -6.52 4.14 -13.16
CA GLN A 110 -7.38 3.27 -12.36
C GLN A 110 -7.13 1.79 -12.62
N GLU A 111 -7.02 1.37 -13.87
CA GLU A 111 -6.79 -0.03 -14.20
C GLU A 111 -5.38 -0.49 -13.83
N THR A 112 -4.37 0.37 -14.02
CA THR A 112 -2.98 0.08 -13.62
C THR A 112 -2.92 -0.14 -12.11
N LEU A 113 -3.44 0.79 -11.31
CA LEU A 113 -3.43 0.69 -9.85
C LEU A 113 -4.25 -0.48 -9.34
N LYS A 114 -5.43 -0.73 -9.93
CA LYS A 114 -6.27 -1.87 -9.56
C LYS A 114 -5.53 -3.21 -9.75
N THR A 115 -4.75 -3.33 -10.82
CA THR A 115 -3.94 -4.52 -11.09
C THR A 115 -2.81 -4.66 -10.06
N LEU A 116 -2.12 -3.58 -9.74
CA LEU A 116 -1.03 -3.56 -8.77
C LEU A 116 -1.54 -3.87 -7.36
N PHE A 117 -2.61 -3.21 -6.92
CA PHE A 117 -3.24 -3.48 -5.62
C PHE A 117 -3.74 -4.92 -5.51
N LYS A 118 -4.36 -5.44 -6.59
CA LYS A 118 -4.80 -6.83 -6.61
C LYS A 118 -3.63 -7.78 -6.38
N LYS A 119 -2.49 -7.56 -7.04
CA LYS A 119 -1.29 -8.38 -6.90
C LYS A 119 -0.79 -8.40 -5.44
N ASP A 120 -0.81 -7.26 -4.78
CA ASP A 120 -0.39 -7.15 -3.39
C ASP A 120 -1.34 -7.87 -2.42
N TRP A 121 -2.65 -7.69 -2.61
CA TRP A 121 -3.65 -8.43 -1.83
C TRP A 121 -3.63 -9.93 -2.08
N ASP A 122 -3.37 -10.37 -3.32
CA ASP A 122 -3.21 -11.78 -3.66
C ASP A 122 -1.99 -12.39 -2.93
N LEU A 123 -0.90 -11.62 -2.77
CA LEU A 123 0.27 -12.04 -1.99
C LEU A 123 -0.10 -12.33 -0.53
N LEU A 124 -0.81 -11.42 0.12
CA LEU A 124 -1.27 -11.61 1.50
C LEU A 124 -2.24 -12.79 1.62
N LYS A 125 -3.17 -12.90 0.67
CA LYS A 125 -4.13 -14.01 0.64
C LYS A 125 -3.42 -15.37 0.57
N HIS A 126 -2.47 -15.54 -0.33
CA HIS A 126 -1.70 -16.78 -0.45
C HIS A 126 -0.94 -17.08 0.84
N TYR A 127 -0.31 -16.08 1.44
CA TYR A 127 0.35 -16.26 2.73
C TYR A 127 -0.60 -16.79 3.81
N LEU A 128 -1.81 -16.22 3.93
CA LEU A 128 -2.79 -16.68 4.93
C LEU A 128 -3.31 -18.10 4.64
N ILE A 129 -3.48 -18.47 3.37
CA ILE A 129 -3.82 -19.84 2.96
C ILE A 129 -2.71 -20.80 3.38
N ASP A 130 -1.44 -20.47 3.10
CA ASP A 130 -0.29 -21.30 3.52
C ASP A 130 -0.27 -21.49 5.06
N GLN A 131 -0.60 -20.45 5.83
CA GLN A 131 -0.68 -20.54 7.29
C GLN A 131 -1.86 -21.39 7.77
N GLN A 132 -2.96 -21.40 7.05
CA GLN A 132 -4.10 -22.28 7.31
C GLN A 132 -3.74 -23.75 7.02
N GLU A 133 -3.07 -24.03 5.91
CA GLU A 133 -2.59 -25.37 5.57
C GLU A 133 -1.58 -25.90 6.61
N GLN A 134 -0.78 -25.02 7.20
CA GLN A 134 0.16 -25.35 8.28
C GLN A 134 -0.52 -25.49 9.66
N GLY A 135 -1.81 -25.22 9.77
CA GLY A 135 -2.59 -25.33 11.00
C GLY A 135 -2.42 -24.15 11.97
N THR A 136 -1.72 -23.09 11.58
CA THR A 136 -1.58 -21.87 12.41
C THR A 136 -2.90 -21.09 12.43
N ILE A 137 -3.59 -21.00 11.30
CA ILE A 137 -4.95 -20.46 11.18
C ILE A 137 -5.93 -21.62 11.19
N ALA A 138 -7.06 -21.42 11.87
CA ALA A 138 -8.10 -22.43 12.00
C ALA A 138 -8.71 -22.80 10.62
N GLN A 139 -9.00 -24.09 10.41
CA GLN A 139 -9.42 -24.61 9.10
C GLN A 139 -10.82 -24.17 8.67
N ASP A 140 -11.65 -23.77 9.61
CA ASP A 140 -13.03 -23.28 9.38
C ASP A 140 -13.08 -21.77 9.06
N VAL A 141 -11.93 -21.09 9.04
CA VAL A 141 -11.84 -19.67 8.70
C VAL A 141 -11.87 -19.49 7.18
N ASP A 142 -12.79 -18.67 6.69
CA ASP A 142 -12.82 -18.26 5.30
C ASP A 142 -11.81 -17.11 5.05
N ILE A 143 -10.71 -17.43 4.38
CA ILE A 143 -9.64 -16.47 4.10
C ILE A 143 -10.12 -15.34 3.19
N ASP A 144 -11.06 -15.57 2.27
CA ASP A 144 -11.60 -14.52 1.43
C ASP A 144 -12.38 -13.48 2.24
N ILE A 145 -13.09 -13.89 3.26
CA ILE A 145 -13.76 -12.97 4.20
C ILE A 145 -12.72 -12.15 4.96
N ILE A 146 -11.64 -12.74 5.43
CA ILE A 146 -10.57 -12.00 6.12
C ILE A 146 -9.95 -10.95 5.20
N ILE A 147 -9.61 -11.31 3.98
CA ILE A 147 -9.08 -10.37 2.99
C ILE A 147 -10.09 -9.25 2.71
N MET A 148 -11.36 -9.56 2.54
CA MET A 148 -12.41 -8.55 2.32
C MET A 148 -12.56 -7.60 3.51
N MET A 149 -12.47 -8.09 4.74
CA MET A 149 -12.50 -7.27 5.96
C MET A 149 -11.29 -6.32 6.02
N LEU A 150 -10.08 -6.82 5.75
CA LEU A 150 -8.86 -6.02 5.74
C LEU A 150 -8.89 -4.96 4.63
N GLN A 151 -9.32 -5.32 3.43
CA GLN A 151 -9.50 -4.37 2.31
C GLN A 151 -10.53 -3.29 2.66
N GLY A 152 -11.66 -3.68 3.24
CA GLY A 152 -12.69 -2.76 3.68
C GLY A 152 -12.19 -1.78 4.75
N ALA A 153 -11.41 -2.26 5.71
CA ALA A 153 -10.80 -1.43 6.74
C ALA A 153 -9.81 -0.41 6.15
N VAL A 154 -8.88 -0.85 5.30
CA VAL A 154 -7.93 0.05 4.63
C VAL A 154 -8.68 1.08 3.78
N ARG A 155 -9.65 0.65 2.98
CA ARG A 155 -10.44 1.56 2.16
C ARG A 155 -11.19 2.60 2.99
N ASN A 156 -11.85 2.19 4.09
CA ASN A 156 -12.54 3.11 4.98
C ASN A 156 -11.59 4.13 5.60
N ILE A 157 -10.45 3.68 6.11
CA ILE A 157 -9.44 4.57 6.71
C ILE A 157 -8.91 5.58 5.68
N VAL A 158 -8.63 5.15 4.45
CA VAL A 158 -8.00 6.00 3.43
C VAL A 158 -8.99 6.94 2.75
N PHE A 159 -10.24 6.52 2.50
CA PHE A 159 -11.16 7.23 1.63
C PHE A 159 -12.35 7.88 2.34
N GLU A 160 -12.78 7.39 3.51
CA GLU A 160 -14.03 7.83 4.12
C GLU A 160 -13.85 8.73 5.35
N SER A 161 -12.68 8.75 5.95
CA SER A 161 -12.38 9.69 7.01
C SER A 161 -11.53 10.84 6.45
N SER A 162 -11.67 12.04 7.00
CA SER A 162 -10.72 13.14 6.79
C SER A 162 -9.31 12.79 7.29
N SER A 163 -9.03 11.53 7.36
CA SER A 163 -7.85 10.90 7.93
C SER A 163 -6.73 10.85 6.90
N HIS A 164 -5.54 11.10 7.37
CA HIS A 164 -4.32 10.94 6.61
C HIS A 164 -3.98 9.45 6.49
N TYR A 165 -3.25 9.06 5.45
CA TYR A 165 -2.72 7.70 5.28
C TYR A 165 -2.00 7.17 6.56
N GLU A 166 -1.50 8.06 7.41
CA GLU A 166 -0.94 7.74 8.73
C GLU A 166 -1.93 7.04 9.68
N ASP A 167 -3.23 7.21 9.49
CA ASP A 167 -4.24 6.52 10.29
C ASP A 167 -4.31 5.02 10.01
N VAL A 168 -3.85 4.55 8.85
CA VAL A 168 -3.67 3.12 8.56
C VAL A 168 -2.71 2.52 9.60
N TYR A 169 -1.58 3.17 9.86
CA TYR A 169 -0.59 2.71 10.84
C TYR A 169 -1.11 2.71 12.28
N LYS A 170 -2.07 3.55 12.58
CA LYS A 170 -2.68 3.68 13.91
C LYS A 170 -3.79 2.65 14.15
N TYR A 171 -4.64 2.42 13.15
CA TYR A 171 -5.84 1.60 13.31
C TYR A 171 -5.65 0.16 12.87
N MET A 172 -4.88 -0.11 11.81
CA MET A 172 -4.70 -1.48 11.31
C MET A 172 -4.14 -2.45 12.35
N PRO A 173 -3.14 -2.11 13.19
CA PRO A 173 -2.68 -3.04 14.24
C PRO A 173 -3.79 -3.46 15.21
N LYS A 174 -4.72 -2.56 15.53
CA LYS A 174 -5.87 -2.85 16.41
C LYS A 174 -6.88 -3.77 15.72
N ILE A 175 -7.17 -3.51 14.45
CA ILE A 175 -8.07 -4.33 13.63
C ILE A 175 -7.50 -5.74 13.48
N ILE A 176 -6.20 -5.85 13.18
CA ILE A 176 -5.49 -7.13 13.08
C ILE A 176 -5.56 -7.90 14.38
N SER A 177 -5.34 -7.26 15.52
CA SER A 177 -5.44 -7.90 16.84
C SER A 177 -6.83 -8.51 17.07
N VAL A 178 -7.90 -7.83 16.68
CA VAL A 178 -9.27 -8.35 16.78
C VAL A 178 -9.49 -9.55 15.86
N ILE A 179 -9.01 -9.46 14.60
CA ILE A 179 -9.14 -10.55 13.64
C ILE A 179 -8.37 -11.79 14.13
N LEU A 180 -7.12 -11.62 14.57
CA LEU A 180 -6.28 -12.73 15.04
C LEU A 180 -6.87 -13.48 16.24
N GLN A 181 -7.55 -12.80 17.13
CA GLN A 181 -8.26 -13.45 18.24
C GLN A 181 -9.34 -14.44 17.78
N GLY A 182 -9.90 -14.22 16.60
CA GLY A 182 -10.96 -15.07 16.03
C GLY A 182 -10.43 -16.17 15.10
N ILE A 183 -9.23 -16.04 14.55
CA ILE A 183 -8.75 -16.93 13.47
C ILE A 183 -7.55 -17.81 13.85
N ILE A 184 -6.76 -17.42 14.85
CA ILE A 184 -5.64 -18.24 15.32
C ILE A 184 -6.17 -19.47 16.02
N ASN A 185 -5.69 -20.63 15.61
CA ASN A 185 -6.02 -21.89 16.24
C ASN A 185 -5.46 -21.90 17.67
N LYS A 186 -6.36 -21.71 18.66
CA LYS A 186 -6.04 -21.93 20.07
C LYS A 186 -6.06 -23.44 20.22
N GLY A 187 -4.88 -24.10 20.18
CA GLY A 187 -4.76 -25.52 20.41
C GLY A 187 -5.71 -25.95 21.52
N GLU A 188 -6.44 -27.07 21.33
CA GLU A 188 -7.41 -27.57 22.30
C GLU A 188 -6.76 -27.62 23.69
N THR A 189 -7.18 -26.75 24.57
CA THR A 189 -7.00 -26.95 26.00
C THR A 189 -7.88 -28.13 26.39
N ASN A 190 -7.32 -29.34 26.24
CA ASN A 190 -7.87 -30.56 26.79
C ASN A 190 -7.80 -30.50 28.33
N GLU A 191 -8.59 -29.66 28.94
CA GLU A 191 -9.07 -29.88 30.29
C GLU A 191 -10.26 -30.84 30.22
N LYS A 192 -9.95 -32.14 30.09
CA LYS A 192 -10.86 -33.16 30.58
C LYS A 192 -10.95 -32.97 32.08
N THR A 193 -11.92 -32.17 32.52
CA THR A 193 -12.39 -32.20 33.89
C THR A 193 -12.95 -33.60 34.13
N SER A 194 -12.18 -34.44 34.82
CA SER A 194 -12.65 -35.68 35.43
C SER A 194 -13.62 -35.32 36.53
N LEU A 195 -14.84 -35.77 36.39
CA LEU A 195 -15.79 -36.00 37.44
C LEU A 195 -16.04 -37.49 37.55
#